data_df88976b3d5fb6b43847f33581180486
#
_entry.id   df88976b3d5fb6b43847f33581180486
#
_cell.length_a   1.000
_cell.length_b   1.000
_cell.length_c   1.000
_cell.angle_alpha   90.00
_cell.angle_beta   90.00
_cell.angle_gamma   90.00
#
_symmetry.space_group_name_H-M   'P 1'
#
loop_
_entity.id
_entity.type
_entity.pdbx_description
1 polymer ?
#
loop_
_entity_poly.entity_id
_entity_poly.type
_entity_poly.pdbx_seq_one_letter_code
_entity_poly.pdbx_strand_id
1 'polypeptide(L)' 'MPENEDRLTRMEEKIDKLSDAIISIARAEEKLIQLGTLT' A
#
# COMPACT_ATOMS: atom_id res chain seq x y z
N MET A 1 21.52 17.60 -8.77
CA MET A 1 21.37 18.35 -7.52
C MET A 1 20.84 17.46 -6.43
N PRO A 2 21.39 17.54 -5.21
CA PRO A 2 20.93 16.70 -4.11
C PRO A 2 19.44 16.87 -3.77
N GLU A 3 18.91 18.04 -4.01
CA GLU A 3 17.48 18.29 -3.74
C GLU A 3 16.57 17.39 -4.56
N ASN A 4 16.89 17.18 -5.82
CA ASN A 4 16.08 16.34 -6.70
C ASN A 4 16.14 14.87 -6.27
N GLU A 5 17.32 14.42 -5.88
CA GLU A 5 17.49 13.05 -5.40
C GLU A 5 16.73 12.82 -4.10
N ASP A 6 16.77 13.80 -3.20
CA ASP A 6 16.01 13.71 -1.93
C ASP A 6 14.51 13.67 -2.19
N ARG A 7 14.05 14.46 -3.14
CA ARG A 7 12.64 14.47 -3.50
C ARG A 7 12.20 13.13 -4.07
N LEU A 8 13.00 12.58 -4.96
CA LEU A 8 12.71 11.28 -5.55
C LEU A 8 12.67 10.20 -4.49
N THR A 9 13.64 10.23 -3.57
CA THR A 9 13.69 9.26 -2.49
C THR A 9 12.44 9.36 -1.62
N ARG A 10 12.02 10.56 -1.28
CA ARG A 10 10.82 10.77 -0.48
C ARG A 10 9.57 10.30 -1.20
N MET A 11 9.50 10.52 -2.50
CA MET A 11 8.38 10.04 -3.31
C MET A 11 8.35 8.53 -3.33
N GLU A 12 9.51 7.90 -3.52
CA GLU A 12 9.60 6.45 -3.53
C GLU A 12 9.16 5.85 -2.19
N GLU A 13 9.60 6.46 -1.10
CA GLU A 13 9.20 6.02 0.24
C GLU A 13 7.69 6.13 0.43
N LYS A 14 7.10 7.21 -0.03
CA LYS A 14 5.66 7.40 0.07
C LYS A 14 4.90 6.40 -0.78
N ILE A 15 5.41 6.12 -1.98
CA ILE A 15 4.82 5.13 -2.86
C ILE A 15 4.88 3.75 -2.23
N ASP A 16 6.01 3.41 -1.61
CA ASP A 16 6.15 2.14 -0.90
C ASP A 16 5.13 2.01 0.22
N LYS A 17 4.95 3.06 1.00
CA LYS A 17 3.98 3.04 2.09
C LYS A 17 2.55 2.91 1.56
N LEU A 18 2.26 3.58 0.46
CA LEU A 18 0.95 3.47 -0.18
C LEU A 18 0.72 2.05 -0.69
N SER A 19 1.73 1.46 -1.30
CA SER A 19 1.64 0.08 -1.78
C SER A 19 1.36 -0.88 -0.64
N ASP A 20 2.06 -0.73 0.48
CA ASP A 20 1.83 -1.55 1.67
C ASP A 20 0.41 -1.39 2.18
N ALA A 21 -0.08 -0.16 2.21
CA ALA A 21 -1.45 0.11 2.66
C ALA A 21 -2.47 -0.55 1.75
N ILE A 22 -2.24 -0.48 0.44
CA ILE A 22 -3.14 -1.10 -0.54
C ILE A 22 -3.15 -2.62 -0.37
N ILE A 23 -2.00 -3.22 -0.15
CA ILE A 23 -1.91 -4.66 0.08
C ILE A 23 -2.66 -5.05 1.34
N SER A 24 -2.50 -4.27 2.41
CA SER A 24 -3.21 -4.52 3.66
C SER A 24 -4.72 -4.44 3.48
N ILE A 25 -5.18 -3.44 2.75
CA ILE A 25 -6.60 -3.27 2.45
C ILE A 25 -7.12 -4.45 1.63
N ALA A 26 -6.37 -4.86 0.61
CA ALA A 26 -6.75 -5.99 -0.23
C ALA A 26 -6.88 -7.27 0.58
N ARG A 27 -5.96 -7.51 1.50
CA ARG A 27 -6.02 -8.69 2.37
C ARG A 27 -7.23 -8.66 3.30
N ALA A 28 -7.52 -7.48 3.84
CA ALA A 28 -8.70 -7.31 4.69
C ALA A 28 -9.98 -7.57 3.89
N GLU A 29 -10.01 -7.08 2.66
CA GLU A 29 -11.14 -7.30 1.77
C GLU A 29 -11.34 -8.78 1.47
N GLU A 30 -10.26 -9.50 1.20
CA GLU A 30 -10.33 -10.94 0.97
C GLU A 30 -10.94 -11.67 2.16
N LYS A 31 -10.54 -11.31 3.37
CA LYS A 31 -11.08 -11.91 4.57
C LYS A 31 -12.56 -11.65 4.72
N LEU A 32 -12.98 -10.43 4.40
CA LEU A 32 -14.40 -10.08 4.46
C LEU A 32 -15.21 -10.89 3.44
N ILE A 33 -14.68 -11.03 2.24
CA ILE A 33 -15.33 -11.80 1.19
C ILE A 33 -15.42 -13.27 1.58
N GLN A 34 -14.35 -13.82 2.14
CA GLN A 34 -14.35 -15.21 2.60
C GLN A 34 -15.41 -15.44 3.67
N LEU A 35 -15.52 -14.52 4.63
CA LEU A 35 -16.54 -14.61 5.66
C LEU A 35 -17.94 -14.52 5.07
N GLY A 36 -18.12 -13.68 4.06
CA GLY A 36 -19.40 -13.56 3.38
C GLY A 36 -19.77 -14.79 2.58
N THR A 37 -18.80 -15.46 1.98
CA THR A 37 -19.08 -16.67 1.19
C THR A 37 -19.36 -17.88 2.04
N LEU A 38 -18.96 -17.88 3.30
CA LEU A 38 -19.21 -18.99 4.21
C LEU A 38 -20.66 -19.04 4.66
N THR A 39 -21.35 -17.96 4.48
CA THR A 39 -22.79 -17.92 4.80
C THR A 39 -23.64 -18.35 3.63
#